data_ae7e00b318136f8758b23c6b79d9b62b
#
_entry.id   ae7e00b318136f8758b23c6b79d9b62b
#
_cell.length_a   1.000
_cell.length_b   1.000
_cell.length_c   1.000
_cell.angle_alpha   90.00
_cell.angle_beta   90.00
_cell.angle_gamma   90.00
#
_symmetry.space_group_name_H-M   'P 1'
#
loop_
_entity.id
_entity.type
_entity.pdbx_description
1 polymer ?
#
loop_
_entity_poly.entity_id
_entity_poly.type
_entity_poly.pdbx_seq_one_letter_code
_entity_poly.pdbx_strand_id
1 'polypeptide(L)'
;MPPKHRRGDPDLAFQPDDQIYPPKFEDKHEERAYLKHRLTLAFRIFANYGFSEGLAGHITVRDPVEPETFWVNPFAAFAIHSEIHKARPDVICAAHSHSTYGRAFCATGRTLDMLTQDFCTFYQDHVLYTNFGGLVFSADEGKAIAEALGNKKAALLGNHGLLTVAPSIEAAVAWFVLLDRLCEIQLIADASAAGSGKPLVHIGHEEAESSHYAIGRPEGGYFTGLTLFQVVEREFGESTFLGRGVEPLVAKDDA
;
A
#
# COMPACT_ATOMS: atom_id res chain seq x y z
N MET A 1 31.60 -16.23 -5.41
CA MET A 1 30.21 -16.48 -4.99
C MET A 1 29.91 -15.53 -3.86
N PRO A 2 28.87 -14.70 -3.92
CA PRO A 2 28.45 -13.93 -2.76
C PRO A 2 28.03 -14.90 -1.65
N PRO A 3 28.18 -14.53 -0.37
CA PRO A 3 27.78 -15.38 0.74
C PRO A 3 26.27 -15.63 0.67
N LYS A 4 25.87 -16.88 0.78
CA LYS A 4 24.45 -17.26 0.89
C LYS A 4 23.99 -16.87 2.28
N HIS A 5 23.29 -15.74 2.42
CA HIS A 5 22.61 -15.39 3.65
C HIS A 5 21.50 -16.42 3.91
N ARG A 6 21.63 -17.20 4.97
CA ARG A 6 20.62 -18.16 5.41
C ARG A 6 19.56 -17.43 6.23
N ARG A 7 18.30 -17.90 6.14
CA ARG A 7 17.24 -17.47 7.07
C ARG A 7 17.74 -17.60 8.51
N GLY A 8 17.72 -16.50 9.27
CA GLY A 8 18.20 -16.50 10.66
C GLY A 8 19.69 -16.25 10.82
N ASP A 9 20.38 -15.71 9.80
CA ASP A 9 21.77 -15.29 9.89
C ASP A 9 21.88 -14.12 10.89
N PRO A 10 22.63 -14.27 12.02
CA PRO A 10 22.80 -13.23 13.01
C PRO A 10 23.55 -12.00 12.49
N ASP A 11 24.22 -12.11 11.33
CA ASP A 11 24.95 -11.02 10.68
C ASP A 11 24.06 -10.18 9.74
N LEU A 12 22.77 -10.52 9.61
CA LEU A 12 21.82 -9.64 8.94
C LEU A 12 21.75 -8.32 9.73
N ALA A 13 21.94 -7.22 9.03
CA ALA A 13 22.02 -5.86 9.60
C ALA A 13 20.79 -5.41 10.39
N PHE A 14 19.70 -6.17 10.34
CA PHE A 14 18.49 -5.96 11.14
C PHE A 14 18.32 -7.13 12.12
N GLN A 15 18.73 -6.89 13.37
CA GLN A 15 18.36 -7.78 14.46
C GLN A 15 16.86 -7.64 14.77
N PRO A 16 16.17 -8.71 15.23
CA PRO A 16 14.74 -8.64 15.57
C PRO A 16 14.39 -7.52 16.56
N ASP A 17 15.32 -7.18 17.45
CA ASP A 17 15.13 -6.14 18.48
C ASP A 17 15.28 -4.71 17.92
N ASP A 18 15.87 -4.55 16.73
CA ASP A 18 16.01 -3.26 16.04
C ASP A 18 14.82 -2.94 15.12
N GLN A 19 13.85 -3.84 15.01
CA GLN A 19 12.69 -3.66 14.14
C GLN A 19 11.73 -2.62 14.72
N ILE A 20 11.39 -1.65 13.90
CA ILE A 20 10.38 -0.66 14.23
C ILE A 20 9.01 -1.27 13.88
N TYR A 21 8.18 -1.44 14.90
CA TYR A 21 6.81 -1.96 14.78
C TYR A 21 5.78 -0.86 14.98
N PRO A 22 4.55 -1.04 14.46
CA PRO A 22 3.43 -0.21 14.86
C PRO A 22 3.28 -0.18 16.39
N PRO A 23 2.90 0.96 16.97
CA PRO A 23 2.67 1.05 18.41
C PRO A 23 1.57 0.09 18.84
N LYS A 24 1.72 -0.48 20.04
CA LYS A 24 0.70 -1.33 20.66
C LYS A 24 -0.07 -0.51 21.68
N PHE A 25 -1.38 -0.66 21.66
CA PHE A 25 -2.29 0.04 22.56
C PHE A 25 -2.99 -0.96 23.47
N GLU A 26 -3.07 -0.65 24.75
CA GLU A 26 -3.91 -1.38 25.69
C GLU A 26 -5.38 -0.94 25.57
N ASP A 27 -5.61 0.35 25.35
CA ASP A 27 -6.94 0.92 25.13
C ASP A 27 -7.26 0.99 23.61
N LYS A 28 -8.33 0.33 23.21
CA LYS A 28 -8.82 0.33 21.82
C LYS A 28 -9.34 1.69 21.35
N HIS A 29 -9.76 2.57 22.25
CA HIS A 29 -10.17 3.93 21.90
C HIS A 29 -8.95 4.83 21.61
N GLU A 30 -7.84 4.62 22.33
CA GLU A 30 -6.56 5.28 22.01
C GLU A 30 -6.03 4.79 20.64
N GLU A 31 -6.08 3.48 20.41
CA GLU A 31 -5.73 2.91 19.09
C GLU A 31 -6.60 3.50 17.97
N ARG A 32 -7.92 3.62 18.21
CA ARG A 32 -8.86 4.25 17.27
C ARG A 32 -8.46 5.70 16.96
N ALA A 33 -8.12 6.49 17.97
CA ALA A 33 -7.69 7.88 17.80
C ALA A 33 -6.39 7.97 16.99
N TYR A 34 -5.41 7.12 17.30
CA TYR A 34 -4.15 7.01 16.58
C TYR A 34 -4.38 6.64 15.09
N LEU A 35 -5.17 5.60 14.82
CA LEU A 35 -5.43 5.15 13.44
C LEU A 35 -6.15 6.22 12.61
N LYS A 36 -7.10 6.97 13.19
CA LYS A 36 -7.76 8.09 12.50
C LYS A 36 -6.77 9.21 12.14
N HIS A 37 -5.86 9.52 13.05
CA HIS A 37 -4.79 10.48 12.76
C HIS A 37 -3.90 9.98 11.62
N ARG A 38 -3.42 8.74 11.68
CA ARG A 38 -2.59 8.16 10.61
C ARG A 38 -3.33 8.13 9.27
N LEU A 39 -4.63 7.80 9.26
CA LEU A 39 -5.45 7.83 8.05
C LEU A 39 -5.52 9.24 7.43
N THR A 40 -5.62 10.27 8.24
CA THR A 40 -5.59 11.67 7.76
C THR A 40 -4.28 11.99 7.05
N LEU A 41 -3.14 11.59 7.63
CA LEU A 41 -1.83 11.75 7.01
C LEU A 41 -1.69 10.93 5.72
N ALA A 42 -2.24 9.72 5.71
CA ALA A 42 -2.25 8.86 4.52
C ALA A 42 -2.95 9.53 3.33
N PHE A 43 -4.09 10.19 3.55
CA PHE A 43 -4.76 10.97 2.49
C PHE A 43 -3.93 12.16 2.00
N ARG A 44 -3.15 12.80 2.86
CA ARG A 44 -2.23 13.87 2.47
C ARG A 44 -1.08 13.32 1.62
N ILE A 45 -0.52 12.16 2.00
CA ILE A 45 0.49 11.47 1.19
C ILE A 45 -0.10 11.15 -0.19
N PHE A 46 -1.31 10.58 -0.25
CA PHE A 46 -1.97 10.29 -1.54
C PHE A 46 -2.15 11.55 -2.39
N ALA A 47 -2.54 12.67 -1.79
CA ALA A 47 -2.66 13.94 -2.50
C ALA A 47 -1.31 14.43 -3.04
N ASN A 48 -0.24 14.36 -2.22
CA ASN A 48 1.11 14.80 -2.61
C ASN A 48 1.68 13.95 -3.75
N TYR A 49 1.31 12.67 -3.84
CA TYR A 49 1.71 11.77 -4.93
C TYR A 49 0.77 11.79 -6.14
N GLY A 50 -0.30 12.60 -6.11
CA GLY A 50 -1.26 12.70 -7.22
C GLY A 50 -2.21 11.49 -7.32
N PHE A 51 -2.42 10.75 -6.23
CA PHE A 51 -3.30 9.58 -6.20
C PHE A 51 -4.76 9.92 -5.88
N SER A 52 -5.05 11.18 -5.51
CA SER A 52 -6.41 11.69 -5.22
C SER A 52 -6.96 12.42 -6.44
N GLU A 53 -7.33 11.69 -7.48
CA GLU A 53 -7.83 12.23 -8.74
C GLU A 53 -9.34 12.00 -8.84
N GLY A 54 -10.10 13.08 -8.77
CA GLY A 54 -11.58 13.03 -8.81
C GLY A 54 -12.15 12.22 -7.64
N LEU A 55 -12.89 11.16 -7.96
CA LEU A 55 -13.44 10.21 -6.99
C LEU A 55 -12.50 9.03 -6.70
N ALA A 56 -11.32 8.98 -7.34
CA ALA A 56 -10.32 7.95 -7.09
C ALA A 56 -9.44 8.33 -5.88
N GLY A 57 -8.74 7.35 -5.34
CA GLY A 57 -7.92 7.54 -4.15
C GLY A 57 -8.69 7.20 -2.87
N HIS A 58 -8.79 5.90 -2.59
CA HIS A 58 -9.51 5.35 -1.46
C HIS A 58 -8.53 4.69 -0.49
N ILE A 59 -8.65 5.03 0.78
CA ILE A 59 -7.94 4.36 1.86
C ILE A 59 -8.96 3.97 2.90
N THR A 60 -9.00 2.69 3.25
CA THR A 60 -9.85 2.18 4.32
C THR A 60 -9.01 1.66 5.47
N VAL A 61 -9.48 1.87 6.68
CA VAL A 61 -8.83 1.41 7.91
C VAL A 61 -9.87 0.76 8.81
N ARG A 62 -9.60 -0.48 9.21
CA ARG A 62 -10.46 -1.24 10.14
C ARG A 62 -10.52 -0.55 11.50
N ASP A 63 -11.71 -0.46 12.07
CA ASP A 63 -11.93 0.07 13.40
C ASP A 63 -11.51 -0.96 14.47
N PRO A 64 -10.58 -0.63 15.37
CA PRO A 64 -10.14 -1.57 16.41
C PRO A 64 -11.19 -1.78 17.51
N VAL A 65 -12.17 -0.88 17.65
CA VAL A 65 -13.26 -0.99 18.65
C VAL A 65 -14.45 -1.76 18.06
N GLU A 66 -14.73 -1.55 16.77
CA GLU A 66 -15.80 -2.21 16.03
C GLU A 66 -15.22 -2.91 14.79
N PRO A 67 -14.58 -4.10 14.95
CA PRO A 67 -13.76 -4.72 13.90
C PRO A 67 -14.50 -5.10 12.62
N GLU A 68 -15.83 -5.15 12.66
CA GLU A 68 -16.69 -5.38 11.49
C GLU A 68 -16.93 -4.10 10.67
N THR A 69 -16.39 -2.96 11.12
CA THR A 69 -16.49 -1.67 10.46
C THR A 69 -15.12 -1.14 10.05
N PHE A 70 -15.10 -0.20 9.11
CA PHE A 70 -13.89 0.51 8.69
C PHE A 70 -14.22 1.97 8.32
N TRP A 71 -13.24 2.85 8.47
CA TRP A 71 -13.34 4.22 7.98
C TRP A 71 -12.89 4.29 6.52
N VAL A 72 -13.52 5.19 5.80
CA VAL A 72 -13.25 5.45 4.39
C VAL A 72 -13.59 6.90 4.07
N ASN A 73 -12.94 7.48 3.06
CA ASN A 73 -13.35 8.78 2.53
C ASN A 73 -14.72 8.72 1.84
N PRO A 74 -15.49 9.82 1.82
CA PRO A 74 -16.78 9.88 1.15
C PRO A 74 -16.70 9.45 -0.33
N PHE A 75 -17.76 8.81 -0.83
CA PHE A 75 -17.91 8.34 -2.22
C PHE A 75 -16.91 7.24 -2.64
N ALA A 76 -16.37 6.51 -1.69
CA ALA A 76 -15.42 5.42 -1.95
C ALA A 76 -16.04 4.23 -2.68
N ALA A 77 -15.19 3.46 -3.36
CA ALA A 77 -15.51 2.14 -3.90
C ALA A 77 -15.70 1.11 -2.76
N PHE A 78 -16.81 1.26 -2.03
CA PHE A 78 -17.15 0.46 -0.84
C PHE A 78 -17.10 -1.04 -1.12
N ALA A 79 -17.56 -1.46 -2.31
CA ALA A 79 -17.71 -2.86 -2.66
C ALA A 79 -16.36 -3.64 -2.61
N ILE A 80 -15.28 -3.09 -3.18
CA ILE A 80 -13.98 -3.76 -3.17
C ILE A 80 -13.44 -3.85 -1.75
N HIS A 81 -13.38 -2.71 -1.06
CA HIS A 81 -12.75 -2.63 0.27
C HIS A 81 -13.51 -3.45 1.33
N SER A 82 -14.86 -3.46 1.29
CA SER A 82 -15.67 -4.24 2.23
C SER A 82 -15.42 -5.74 2.10
N GLU A 83 -15.34 -6.26 0.86
CA GLU A 83 -15.10 -7.69 0.64
C GLU A 83 -13.66 -8.09 1.00
N ILE A 84 -12.68 -7.20 0.80
CA ILE A 84 -11.30 -7.42 1.29
C ILE A 84 -11.28 -7.48 2.81
N HIS A 85 -11.87 -6.51 3.51
CA HIS A 85 -11.88 -6.52 4.97
C HIS A 85 -12.64 -7.73 5.56
N LYS A 86 -13.67 -8.22 4.88
CA LYS A 86 -14.36 -9.47 5.27
C LYS A 86 -13.47 -10.71 5.07
N ALA A 87 -12.81 -10.82 3.92
CA ALA A 87 -11.99 -11.97 3.57
C ALA A 87 -10.66 -12.02 4.34
N ARG A 88 -10.14 -10.87 4.79
CA ARG A 88 -8.81 -10.69 5.37
C ARG A 88 -8.87 -9.97 6.72
N PRO A 89 -9.15 -10.69 7.82
CA PRO A 89 -9.16 -10.11 9.17
C PRO A 89 -7.80 -9.55 9.61
N ASP A 90 -6.70 -10.01 9.01
CA ASP A 90 -5.33 -9.54 9.21
C ASP A 90 -5.07 -8.17 8.57
N VAL A 91 -5.91 -7.75 7.62
CA VAL A 91 -5.79 -6.45 6.96
C VAL A 91 -6.41 -5.35 7.82
N ILE A 92 -5.58 -4.43 8.26
CA ILE A 92 -5.99 -3.20 8.95
C ILE A 92 -6.24 -2.08 7.93
N CYS A 93 -5.40 -1.97 6.90
CA CYS A 93 -5.51 -0.93 5.89
C CYS A 93 -5.52 -1.50 4.48
N ALA A 94 -6.44 -0.98 3.65
CA ALA A 94 -6.44 -1.20 2.21
C ALA A 94 -6.42 0.16 1.48
N ALA A 95 -5.55 0.27 0.46
CA ALA A 95 -5.35 1.48 -0.32
C ALA A 95 -5.53 1.18 -1.81
N HIS A 96 -6.31 2.01 -2.50
CA HIS A 96 -6.60 1.90 -3.92
C HIS A 96 -6.59 3.27 -4.58
N SER A 97 -6.07 3.35 -5.79
CA SER A 97 -6.20 4.54 -6.62
C SER A 97 -6.05 4.22 -8.11
N HIS A 98 -6.52 5.16 -8.93
CA HIS A 98 -6.34 5.19 -10.38
C HIS A 98 -5.09 6.00 -10.75
N SER A 99 -3.95 5.70 -10.12
CA SER A 99 -2.68 6.38 -10.40
C SER A 99 -2.27 6.27 -11.87
N THR A 100 -1.55 7.27 -12.37
CA THR A 100 -1.24 7.35 -13.81
C THR A 100 -0.47 6.15 -14.31
N TYR A 101 0.61 5.78 -13.63
CA TYR A 101 1.44 4.65 -14.04
C TYR A 101 0.80 3.31 -13.71
N GLY A 102 0.07 3.24 -12.59
CA GLY A 102 -0.72 2.05 -12.25
C GLY A 102 -1.75 1.73 -13.32
N ARG A 103 -2.57 2.71 -13.75
CA ARG A 103 -3.53 2.52 -14.86
C ARG A 103 -2.86 2.09 -16.15
N ALA A 104 -1.76 2.78 -16.51
CA ALA A 104 -1.04 2.49 -17.74
C ALA A 104 -0.47 1.07 -17.74
N PHE A 105 0.11 0.64 -16.63
CA PHE A 105 0.63 -0.72 -16.50
C PHE A 105 -0.48 -1.77 -16.45
N CYS A 106 -1.56 -1.54 -15.68
CA CYS A 106 -2.70 -2.44 -15.60
C CYS A 106 -3.39 -2.67 -16.96
N ALA A 107 -3.31 -1.69 -17.87
CA ALA A 107 -3.81 -1.85 -19.25
C ALA A 107 -2.98 -2.81 -20.10
N THR A 108 -1.76 -3.17 -19.68
CA THR A 108 -0.92 -4.15 -20.40
C THR A 108 -1.33 -5.59 -20.13
N GLY A 109 -2.12 -5.84 -19.07
CA GLY A 109 -2.54 -7.20 -18.69
C GLY A 109 -1.39 -8.10 -18.20
N ARG A 110 -0.32 -7.52 -17.65
CA ARG A 110 0.88 -8.23 -17.19
C ARG A 110 1.10 -8.04 -15.70
N THR A 111 1.86 -8.95 -15.09
CA THR A 111 2.43 -8.81 -13.75
C THR A 111 3.77 -8.07 -13.81
N LEU A 112 4.26 -7.59 -12.66
CA LEU A 112 5.59 -7.00 -12.56
C LEU A 112 6.68 -8.05 -12.75
N ASP A 113 7.72 -7.70 -13.51
CA ASP A 113 8.95 -8.46 -13.63
C ASP A 113 9.95 -8.02 -12.52
N MET A 114 10.82 -8.91 -12.09
CA MET A 114 11.85 -8.59 -11.08
C MET A 114 13.05 -7.89 -11.74
N LEU A 115 12.94 -6.57 -11.96
CA LEU A 115 13.93 -5.80 -12.72
C LEU A 115 14.96 -5.08 -11.84
N THR A 116 14.55 -4.64 -10.65
CA THR A 116 15.43 -4.00 -9.68
C THR A 116 15.17 -4.56 -8.28
N GLN A 117 16.05 -4.27 -7.32
CA GLN A 117 15.89 -4.71 -5.94
C GLN A 117 14.49 -4.38 -5.39
N ASP A 118 13.97 -3.20 -5.69
CA ASP A 118 12.69 -2.73 -5.16
C ASP A 118 11.50 -3.56 -5.66
N PHE A 119 11.56 -4.12 -6.88
CA PHE A 119 10.54 -5.04 -7.38
C PHE A 119 10.42 -6.29 -6.52
N CYS A 120 11.53 -6.72 -5.89
CA CYS A 120 11.52 -7.89 -5.02
C CYS A 120 10.63 -7.70 -3.79
N THR A 121 10.27 -6.47 -3.42
CA THR A 121 9.23 -6.20 -2.41
C THR A 121 7.93 -6.94 -2.72
N PHE A 122 7.59 -7.11 -3.99
CA PHE A 122 6.37 -7.75 -4.45
C PHE A 122 6.60 -9.14 -5.06
N TYR A 123 7.78 -9.73 -4.86
CA TYR A 123 8.10 -11.05 -5.41
C TYR A 123 7.13 -12.10 -4.89
N GLN A 124 6.41 -12.77 -5.81
CA GLN A 124 5.33 -13.73 -5.51
C GLN A 124 4.25 -13.22 -4.53
N ASP A 125 4.15 -11.92 -4.32
CA ASP A 125 3.28 -11.28 -3.34
C ASP A 125 2.41 -10.17 -3.95
N HIS A 126 2.13 -10.28 -5.24
CA HIS A 126 1.15 -9.51 -5.97
C HIS A 126 0.38 -10.41 -6.95
N VAL A 127 -0.77 -9.95 -7.41
CA VAL A 127 -1.62 -10.66 -8.36
C VAL A 127 -2.10 -9.71 -9.45
N LEU A 128 -2.34 -10.25 -10.64
CA LEU A 128 -3.06 -9.60 -11.72
C LEU A 128 -4.51 -10.10 -11.73
N TYR A 129 -5.46 -9.19 -11.58
CA TYR A 129 -6.89 -9.45 -11.78
C TYR A 129 -7.33 -8.87 -13.12
N THR A 130 -7.72 -9.72 -14.07
CA THR A 130 -8.00 -9.31 -15.46
C THR A 130 -9.48 -9.16 -15.81
N ASN A 131 -10.38 -9.58 -14.91
CA ASN A 131 -11.82 -9.58 -15.18
C ASN A 131 -12.43 -8.21 -14.86
N PHE A 132 -12.22 -7.22 -15.74
CA PHE A 132 -12.84 -5.91 -15.58
C PHE A 132 -14.32 -5.97 -15.95
N GLY A 133 -15.19 -5.91 -14.92
CA GLY A 133 -16.65 -5.93 -15.08
C GLY A 133 -17.30 -4.56 -15.30
N GLY A 134 -16.51 -3.50 -15.45
CA GLY A 134 -17.00 -2.12 -15.50
C GLY A 134 -16.85 -1.39 -14.16
N LEU A 135 -17.76 -0.46 -13.87
CA LEU A 135 -17.77 0.21 -12.56
C LEU A 135 -18.19 -0.77 -11.46
N VAL A 136 -17.38 -0.88 -10.41
CA VAL A 136 -17.61 -1.84 -9.32
C VAL A 136 -18.73 -1.35 -8.41
N PHE A 137 -19.95 -1.63 -8.80
CA PHE A 137 -21.17 -1.37 -7.99
C PHE A 137 -21.68 -2.63 -7.28
N SER A 138 -21.19 -3.82 -7.64
CA SER A 138 -21.67 -5.08 -7.08
C SER A 138 -20.66 -5.69 -6.09
N ALA A 139 -21.21 -6.34 -5.06
CA ALA A 139 -20.41 -7.13 -4.13
C ALA A 139 -19.69 -8.31 -4.82
N ASP A 140 -20.21 -8.79 -5.95
CA ASP A 140 -19.67 -9.96 -6.63
C ASP A 140 -18.29 -9.69 -7.22
N GLU A 141 -18.06 -8.52 -7.83
CA GLU A 141 -16.74 -8.13 -8.32
C GLU A 141 -15.79 -7.87 -7.15
N GLY A 142 -16.26 -7.23 -6.06
CA GLY A 142 -15.47 -7.07 -4.84
C GLY A 142 -15.00 -8.41 -4.27
N LYS A 143 -15.86 -9.42 -4.24
CA LYS A 143 -15.51 -10.80 -3.82
C LYS A 143 -14.49 -11.43 -4.76
N ALA A 144 -14.69 -11.32 -6.07
CA ALA A 144 -13.76 -11.88 -7.05
C ALA A 144 -12.36 -11.25 -6.93
N ILE A 145 -12.28 -9.93 -6.67
CA ILE A 145 -11.01 -9.23 -6.40
C ILE A 145 -10.40 -9.73 -5.09
N ALA A 146 -11.18 -9.86 -4.01
CA ALA A 146 -10.69 -10.36 -2.73
C ALA A 146 -10.20 -11.81 -2.82
N GLU A 147 -10.90 -12.67 -3.56
CA GLU A 147 -10.49 -14.05 -3.84
C GLU A 147 -9.18 -14.09 -4.65
N ALA A 148 -9.08 -13.28 -5.71
CA ALA A 148 -7.86 -13.19 -6.52
C ALA A 148 -6.67 -12.66 -5.71
N LEU A 149 -6.87 -11.67 -4.84
CA LEU A 149 -5.85 -11.15 -3.93
C LEU A 149 -5.34 -12.24 -2.98
N GLY A 150 -6.24 -13.09 -2.47
CA GLY A 150 -5.88 -14.17 -1.55
C GLY A 150 -5.07 -13.65 -0.37
N ASN A 151 -3.90 -14.24 -0.13
CA ASN A 151 -2.97 -13.82 0.93
C ASN A 151 -1.93 -12.79 0.49
N LYS A 152 -2.00 -12.31 -0.76
CA LYS A 152 -1.07 -11.34 -1.31
C LYS A 152 -1.30 -9.94 -0.72
N LYS A 153 -0.31 -9.08 -0.83
CA LYS A 153 -0.39 -7.68 -0.35
C LYS A 153 -0.75 -6.67 -1.44
N ALA A 154 -0.71 -7.05 -2.70
CA ALA A 154 -0.99 -6.15 -3.81
C ALA A 154 -1.77 -6.83 -4.93
N ALA A 155 -2.62 -6.05 -5.61
CA ALA A 155 -3.27 -6.44 -6.84
C ALA A 155 -3.13 -5.35 -7.91
N LEU A 156 -2.82 -5.80 -9.12
CA LEU A 156 -2.91 -5.05 -10.36
C LEU A 156 -4.30 -5.33 -10.94
N LEU A 157 -5.20 -4.35 -10.88
CA LEU A 157 -6.57 -4.50 -11.39
C LEU A 157 -6.57 -4.11 -12.87
N GLY A 158 -6.69 -5.09 -13.76
CA GLY A 158 -6.67 -4.90 -15.21
C GLY A 158 -7.66 -3.82 -15.65
N ASN A 159 -7.23 -2.87 -16.49
CA ASN A 159 -8.00 -1.72 -16.97
C ASN A 159 -8.60 -0.82 -15.86
N HIS A 160 -8.11 -0.90 -14.62
CA HIS A 160 -8.69 -0.19 -13.50
C HIS A 160 -7.63 0.60 -12.70
N GLY A 161 -6.79 -0.06 -11.93
CA GLY A 161 -5.80 0.62 -11.08
C GLY A 161 -5.07 -0.32 -10.14
N LEU A 162 -4.48 0.23 -9.10
CA LEU A 162 -3.67 -0.50 -8.12
C LEU A 162 -4.41 -0.66 -6.79
N LEU A 163 -4.14 -1.76 -6.11
CA LEU A 163 -4.63 -2.05 -4.77
C LEU A 163 -3.48 -2.60 -3.91
N THR A 164 -3.34 -2.10 -2.69
CA THR A 164 -2.45 -2.66 -1.68
C THR A 164 -3.17 -2.85 -0.36
N VAL A 165 -2.76 -3.88 0.40
CA VAL A 165 -3.33 -4.20 1.72
C VAL A 165 -2.22 -4.49 2.72
N ALA A 166 -2.40 -4.10 3.99
CA ALA A 166 -1.40 -4.31 5.03
C ALA A 166 -2.00 -4.36 6.44
N PRO A 167 -1.24 -4.90 7.41
CA PRO A 167 -1.59 -4.84 8.83
C PRO A 167 -1.28 -3.48 9.49
N SER A 168 -0.84 -2.47 8.70
CA SER A 168 -0.66 -1.09 9.15
C SER A 168 -0.93 -0.10 8.02
N ILE A 169 -1.29 1.13 8.36
CA ILE A 169 -1.55 2.19 7.39
C ILE A 169 -0.27 2.57 6.66
N GLU A 170 0.83 2.66 7.39
CA GLU A 170 2.15 3.00 6.87
C GLU A 170 2.60 2.03 5.79
N ALA A 171 2.48 0.73 6.05
CA ALA A 171 2.86 -0.30 5.09
C ALA A 171 1.98 -0.28 3.84
N ALA A 172 0.65 -0.15 4.00
CA ALA A 172 -0.26 -0.10 2.86
C ALA A 172 0.04 1.08 1.95
N VAL A 173 0.28 2.26 2.53
CA VAL A 173 0.58 3.50 1.79
C VAL A 173 1.97 3.42 1.14
N ALA A 174 3.00 2.96 1.87
CA ALA A 174 4.35 2.82 1.33
C ALA A 174 4.37 1.84 0.15
N TRP A 175 3.71 0.70 0.29
CA TRP A 175 3.61 -0.27 -0.80
C TRP A 175 2.81 0.26 -1.98
N PHE A 176 1.79 1.10 -1.76
CA PHE A 176 1.06 1.74 -2.86
C PHE A 176 1.95 2.71 -3.64
N VAL A 177 2.67 3.59 -2.94
CA VAL A 177 3.62 4.54 -3.54
C VAL A 177 4.69 3.80 -4.33
N LEU A 178 5.27 2.73 -3.73
CA LEU A 178 6.27 1.93 -4.39
C LEU A 178 5.71 1.20 -5.62
N LEU A 179 4.52 0.60 -5.50
CA LEU A 179 3.89 -0.15 -6.59
C LEU A 179 3.65 0.72 -7.83
N ASP A 180 3.14 1.96 -7.65
CA ASP A 180 2.97 2.90 -8.74
C ASP A 180 4.32 3.28 -9.39
N ARG A 181 5.35 3.52 -8.57
CA ARG A 181 6.71 3.79 -9.07
C ARG A 181 7.30 2.62 -9.84
N LEU A 182 7.04 1.39 -9.41
CA LEU A 182 7.51 0.18 -10.13
C LEU A 182 6.77 0.01 -11.46
N CYS A 183 5.49 0.35 -11.52
CA CYS A 183 4.76 0.40 -12.79
C CYS A 183 5.40 1.39 -13.77
N GLU A 184 5.78 2.59 -13.32
CA GLU A 184 6.51 3.58 -14.12
C GLU A 184 7.85 3.01 -14.62
N ILE A 185 8.66 2.46 -13.71
CA ILE A 185 9.99 1.92 -14.04
C ILE A 185 9.87 0.81 -15.08
N GLN A 186 8.92 -0.11 -14.92
CA GLN A 186 8.76 -1.21 -15.88
C GLN A 186 8.31 -0.71 -17.24
N LEU A 187 7.38 0.23 -17.33
CA LEU A 187 6.95 0.83 -18.59
C LEU A 187 8.13 1.49 -19.33
N ILE A 188 8.99 2.21 -18.61
CA ILE A 188 10.19 2.85 -19.14
C ILE A 188 11.21 1.81 -19.60
N ALA A 189 11.45 0.77 -18.80
CA ALA A 189 12.39 -0.31 -19.12
C ALA A 189 11.92 -1.10 -20.37
N ASP A 190 10.63 -1.43 -20.44
CA ASP A 190 10.03 -2.10 -21.59
C ASP A 190 10.18 -1.27 -22.88
N ALA A 191 9.92 0.04 -22.81
CA ALA A 191 10.09 0.95 -23.94
C ALA A 191 11.56 1.03 -24.39
N SER A 192 12.51 1.06 -23.45
CA SER A 192 13.95 1.05 -23.73
C SER A 192 14.40 -0.26 -24.38
N ALA A 193 13.90 -1.40 -23.87
CA ALA A 193 14.19 -2.72 -24.45
C ALA A 193 13.66 -2.82 -25.87
N ALA A 194 12.43 -2.41 -26.11
CA ALA A 194 11.82 -2.38 -27.44
C ALA A 194 12.59 -1.49 -28.42
N GLY A 195 13.02 -0.30 -27.98
CA GLY A 195 13.77 0.65 -28.81
C GLY A 195 15.21 0.21 -29.12
N SER A 196 15.86 -0.49 -28.20
CA SER A 196 17.25 -0.97 -28.36
C SER A 196 17.36 -2.37 -28.99
N GLY A 197 16.27 -3.12 -28.99
CA GLY A 197 16.26 -4.55 -29.37
C GLY A 197 17.01 -5.46 -28.39
N LYS A 198 17.36 -4.95 -27.19
CA LYS A 198 18.07 -5.73 -26.16
C LYS A 198 17.07 -6.18 -25.08
N PRO A 199 17.14 -7.46 -24.64
CA PRO A 199 16.27 -7.95 -23.58
C PRO A 199 16.57 -7.25 -22.25
N LEU A 200 15.56 -7.18 -21.38
CA LEU A 200 15.75 -6.77 -20.01
C LEU A 200 16.55 -7.82 -19.21
N VAL A 201 17.26 -7.35 -18.21
CA VAL A 201 17.96 -8.22 -17.26
C VAL A 201 17.07 -8.43 -16.05
N HIS A 202 16.75 -9.68 -15.75
CA HIS A 202 15.88 -10.06 -14.65
C HIS A 202 16.70 -10.55 -13.45
N ILE A 203 16.23 -10.25 -12.24
CA ILE A 203 16.75 -10.80 -11.00
C ILE A 203 16.29 -12.27 -10.91
N GLY A 204 17.22 -13.16 -10.55
CA GLY A 204 16.93 -14.57 -10.37
C GLY A 204 16.04 -14.87 -9.18
N HIS A 205 15.48 -16.10 -9.17
CA HIS A 205 14.56 -16.54 -8.11
C HIS A 205 15.17 -16.44 -6.71
N GLU A 206 16.39 -16.96 -6.52
CA GLU A 206 17.02 -17.00 -5.18
C GLU A 206 17.27 -15.60 -4.63
N GLU A 207 17.73 -14.67 -5.46
CA GLU A 207 17.98 -13.28 -5.11
C GLU A 207 16.69 -12.52 -4.84
N ALA A 208 15.65 -12.77 -5.67
CA ALA A 208 14.35 -12.14 -5.50
C ALA A 208 13.66 -12.61 -4.21
N GLU A 209 13.70 -13.90 -3.90
CA GLU A 209 13.14 -14.46 -2.66
C GLU A 209 13.88 -13.94 -1.43
N SER A 210 15.22 -13.93 -1.47
CA SER A 210 16.05 -13.42 -0.36
C SER A 210 15.79 -11.92 -0.11
N SER A 211 15.70 -11.13 -1.19
CA SER A 211 15.39 -9.71 -1.10
C SER A 211 13.98 -9.48 -0.57
N HIS A 212 12.99 -10.25 -1.06
CA HIS A 212 11.62 -10.18 -0.56
C HIS A 212 11.55 -10.46 0.95
N TYR A 213 12.27 -11.47 1.42
CA TYR A 213 12.35 -11.78 2.84
C TYR A 213 12.87 -10.59 3.68
N ALA A 214 13.81 -9.82 3.14
CA ALA A 214 14.40 -8.68 3.83
C ALA A 214 13.50 -7.43 3.80
N ILE A 215 12.93 -7.07 2.63
CA ILE A 215 12.25 -5.77 2.43
C ILE A 215 10.75 -5.90 2.16
N GLY A 216 10.25 -7.10 1.81
CA GLY A 216 8.85 -7.31 1.43
C GLY A 216 7.90 -7.56 2.61
N ARG A 217 8.41 -7.79 3.83
CA ARG A 217 7.59 -8.08 5.01
C ARG A 217 6.85 -6.83 5.54
N PRO A 218 5.78 -7.02 6.33
CA PRO A 218 5.03 -5.93 6.92
C PRO A 218 5.87 -4.93 7.71
N GLU A 219 6.90 -5.42 8.43
CA GLU A 219 7.83 -4.59 9.20
C GLU A 219 8.64 -3.65 8.27
N GLY A 220 9.13 -4.18 7.15
CA GLY A 220 9.83 -3.38 6.14
C GLY A 220 8.92 -2.33 5.50
N GLY A 221 7.67 -2.70 5.23
CA GLY A 221 6.65 -1.78 4.74
C GLY A 221 6.33 -0.68 5.76
N TYR A 222 6.17 -1.04 7.02
CA TYR A 222 5.95 -0.07 8.10
C TYR A 222 7.13 0.90 8.26
N PHE A 223 8.36 0.38 8.33
CA PHE A 223 9.57 1.17 8.43
C PHE A 223 9.71 2.17 7.28
N THR A 224 9.53 1.69 6.04
CA THR A 224 9.56 2.54 4.84
C THR A 224 8.47 3.61 4.90
N GLY A 225 7.27 3.23 5.34
CA GLY A 225 6.13 4.13 5.48
C GLY A 225 6.39 5.27 6.46
N LEU A 226 7.07 5.00 7.59
CA LEU A 226 7.37 6.03 8.59
C LEU A 226 8.03 7.27 7.99
N THR A 227 8.92 7.11 7.02
CA THR A 227 9.62 8.24 6.39
C THR A 227 8.64 9.14 5.62
N LEU A 228 7.66 8.57 4.92
CA LEU A 228 6.62 9.31 4.21
C LEU A 228 5.73 10.09 5.19
N PHE A 229 5.33 9.42 6.26
CA PHE A 229 4.47 10.01 7.29
C PHE A 229 5.18 11.13 8.06
N GLN A 230 6.45 10.97 8.42
CA GLN A 230 7.24 12.00 9.08
C GLN A 230 7.38 13.28 8.25
N VAL A 231 7.50 13.16 6.93
CA VAL A 231 7.54 14.33 6.04
C VAL A 231 6.23 15.10 6.12
N VAL A 232 5.10 14.40 6.02
CA VAL A 232 3.77 15.02 6.07
C VAL A 232 3.45 15.57 7.46
N GLU A 233 3.82 14.87 8.52
CA GLU A 233 3.68 15.38 9.90
C GLU A 233 4.47 16.68 10.11
N ARG A 234 5.67 16.75 9.57
CA ARG A 234 6.50 17.97 9.66
C ARG A 234 5.92 19.14 8.84
N GLU A 235 5.32 18.84 7.69
CA GLU A 235 4.72 19.85 6.81
C GLU A 235 3.43 20.42 7.38
N PHE A 236 2.57 19.58 7.98
CA PHE A 236 1.24 19.98 8.44
C PHE A 236 1.13 20.15 9.97
N GLY A 237 2.25 19.98 10.69
CA GLY A 237 2.31 20.04 12.14
C GLY A 237 1.71 18.80 12.82
N GLU A 238 1.76 18.80 14.15
CA GLU A 238 1.02 17.80 14.92
C GLU A 238 -0.47 17.97 14.63
N SER A 239 -1.03 17.04 13.88
CA SER A 239 -2.44 17.07 13.54
C SER A 239 -3.24 17.03 14.85
N THR A 240 -4.14 18.00 15.00
CA THR A 240 -5.09 18.15 16.10
C THR A 240 -6.03 16.95 16.27
N PHE A 241 -5.86 15.90 15.48
CA PHE A 241 -6.68 14.69 15.50
C PHE A 241 -6.40 13.73 16.66
N LEU A 242 -5.25 13.85 17.32
CA LEU A 242 -4.91 12.99 18.46
C LEU A 242 -5.75 13.37 19.68
N GLY A 243 -6.84 12.66 19.88
CA GLY A 243 -7.59 12.63 21.16
C GLY A 243 -8.35 13.90 21.52
N ARG A 244 -8.29 14.93 20.70
CA ARG A 244 -9.15 16.11 20.85
C ARG A 244 -10.18 16.03 19.74
N GLY A 245 -11.45 15.97 20.13
CA GLY A 245 -12.53 16.03 19.16
C GLY A 245 -12.25 17.10 18.12
N VAL A 246 -12.74 16.90 16.90
CA VAL A 246 -12.58 17.87 15.82
C VAL A 246 -13.13 19.21 16.33
N GLU A 247 -12.26 20.04 16.89
CA GLU A 247 -12.59 21.46 16.98
C GLU A 247 -12.53 21.96 15.53
N PRO A 248 -13.64 22.49 15.01
CA PRO A 248 -13.60 23.09 13.70
C PRO A 248 -12.47 24.12 13.72
N LEU A 249 -11.67 24.16 12.65
CA LEU A 249 -10.74 25.25 12.41
C LEU A 249 -11.58 26.54 12.37
N VAL A 250 -11.78 27.15 13.53
CA VAL A 250 -12.27 28.51 13.60
C VAL A 250 -11.12 29.35 13.09
N ALA A 251 -11.30 29.92 11.89
CA ALA A 251 -10.42 30.98 11.45
C ALA A 251 -10.29 31.96 12.62
N LYS A 252 -9.07 32.16 13.11
CA LYS A 252 -8.82 33.25 14.03
C LYS A 252 -9.11 34.49 13.19
N ASP A 253 -10.27 35.09 13.43
CA ASP A 253 -10.51 36.44 12.97
C ASP A 253 -9.40 37.29 13.56
N ASP A 254 -8.62 37.88 12.66
CA ASP A 254 -7.59 38.84 13.01
C ASP A 254 -8.25 39.97 13.82
N ALA A 255 -7.86 40.09 15.08
CA ALA A 255 -8.16 41.23 15.92
C ALA A 255 -7.04 42.27 15.80
#